data_443a7057962060ad97acc1c0fd4c1d55
#
_entry.id   443a7057962060ad97acc1c0fd4c1d55
#
_cell.length_a   1.000
_cell.length_b   1.000
_cell.length_c   1.000
_cell.angle_alpha   90.00
_cell.angle_beta   90.00
_cell.angle_gamma   90.00
#
_symmetry.space_group_name_H-M   'P 1'
#
loop_
_entity.id
_entity.type
_entity.pdbx_description
1 polymer ?
#
loop_
_entity_poly.entity_id
_entity_poly.type
_entity_poly.pdbx_seq_one_letter_code
_entity_poly.pdbx_strand_id
1 'polypeptide(L)'
;LVMGHEASGVIAEVGEAVVGWEEGDRVTFDSTIYCGECHFCRRGLINLCDHRRVLGVSCDDYRQHGALAEYAAVPQRILFHLPEGVAFAQAAMVEPVSIAFHAAGRAPITLNDAAVVVGAGMIGLLIVQTLRAAGCGRIVAVDLDPSRLDLARQLGADAALRSDQNDVVAEVLALTEQRGADMAFEVVGITPTLDLATRSLRKGGSLVLVGNLAPKTDFLLQAVVTRQLTFYGSCASCGEYPACLDMIARGAINVDALMSAVAPLEDGATWFERLYNKEPGLMKVILEP
;
A
#
# COMPACT_ATOMS: atom_id res chain seq x y z
N LEU A 1 -13.14 -20.61 -1.58
CA LEU A 1 -12.04 -19.85 -1.02
C LEU A 1 -12.57 -18.88 0.03
N VAL A 2 -12.03 -18.89 1.25
CA VAL A 2 -12.21 -17.80 2.22
C VAL A 2 -11.30 -16.66 1.80
N MET A 3 -11.84 -15.46 1.65
CA MET A 3 -11.06 -14.25 1.31
C MET A 3 -10.47 -13.59 2.56
N GLY A 4 -9.79 -12.45 2.39
CA GLY A 4 -9.19 -11.65 3.46
C GLY A 4 -7.72 -11.95 3.67
N HIS A 5 -6.89 -10.93 3.43
CA HIS A 5 -5.42 -11.04 3.53
C HIS A 5 -4.81 -9.96 4.44
N GLU A 6 -5.65 -9.16 5.05
CA GLU A 6 -5.31 -8.07 5.97
C GLU A 6 -6.04 -8.34 7.28
N ALA A 7 -5.36 -8.87 8.29
CA ALA A 7 -5.99 -9.22 9.54
C ALA A 7 -5.04 -9.19 10.73
N SER A 8 -5.63 -9.13 11.91
CA SER A 8 -4.97 -9.26 13.19
C SER A 8 -5.88 -10.02 14.17
N GLY A 9 -5.34 -10.54 15.22
CA GLY A 9 -6.12 -11.28 16.21
C GLY A 9 -5.27 -11.81 17.36
N VAL A 10 -5.80 -12.83 18.00
CA VAL A 10 -5.15 -13.52 19.13
C VAL A 10 -4.93 -14.97 18.73
N ILE A 11 -3.77 -15.52 19.10
CA ILE A 11 -3.50 -16.94 18.91
C ILE A 11 -4.42 -17.75 19.83
N ALA A 12 -5.31 -18.53 19.22
CA ALA A 12 -6.25 -19.39 19.93
C ALA A 12 -5.70 -20.79 20.19
N GLU A 13 -4.83 -21.28 19.32
CA GLU A 13 -4.22 -22.60 19.41
C GLU A 13 -2.86 -22.61 18.68
N VAL A 14 -1.88 -23.34 19.20
CA VAL A 14 -0.57 -23.53 18.57
C VAL A 14 -0.35 -24.99 18.21
N GLY A 15 0.22 -25.24 17.01
CA GLY A 15 0.57 -26.58 16.57
C GLY A 15 1.80 -27.13 17.34
N GLU A 16 1.94 -28.46 17.43
CA GLU A 16 2.99 -29.13 18.18
C GLU A 16 4.44 -28.72 17.83
N ALA A 17 4.67 -28.30 16.59
CA ALA A 17 6.00 -27.91 16.10
C ALA A 17 6.25 -26.39 16.16
N VAL A 18 5.33 -25.61 16.72
CA VAL A 18 5.45 -24.15 16.84
C VAL A 18 6.38 -23.80 17.98
N VAL A 19 7.26 -22.83 17.74
CA VAL A 19 8.24 -22.35 18.74
C VAL A 19 8.18 -20.83 18.82
N GLY A 20 8.17 -20.30 20.03
CA GLY A 20 8.23 -18.85 20.27
C GLY A 20 6.87 -18.12 20.14
N TRP A 21 5.78 -18.89 20.13
CA TRP A 21 4.41 -18.38 20.12
C TRP A 21 3.58 -19.13 21.15
N GLU A 22 2.65 -18.44 21.79
CA GLU A 22 1.74 -19.04 22.78
C GLU A 22 0.30 -18.57 22.57
N GLU A 23 -0.65 -19.33 23.13
CA GLU A 23 -2.06 -18.91 23.18
C GLU A 23 -2.20 -17.59 23.95
N GLY A 24 -2.98 -16.68 23.39
CA GLY A 24 -3.14 -15.34 23.94
C GLY A 24 -2.24 -14.27 23.30
N ASP A 25 -1.22 -14.65 22.52
CA ASP A 25 -0.39 -13.68 21.81
C ASP A 25 -1.21 -12.85 20.83
N ARG A 26 -1.01 -11.54 20.88
CA ARG A 26 -1.64 -10.58 19.96
C ARG A 26 -0.80 -10.47 18.70
N VAL A 27 -1.37 -10.80 17.54
CA VAL A 27 -0.61 -10.98 16.31
C VAL A 27 -1.29 -10.35 15.10
N THR A 28 -0.49 -10.06 14.09
CA THR A 28 -0.86 -9.89 12.68
C THR A 28 0.05 -10.78 11.82
N PHE A 29 -0.17 -10.82 10.52
CA PHE A 29 0.63 -11.64 9.62
C PHE A 29 0.88 -10.94 8.27
N ASP A 30 2.03 -11.23 7.66
CA ASP A 30 2.23 -10.98 6.23
C ASP A 30 1.46 -12.04 5.44
N SER A 31 0.56 -11.61 4.57
CA SER A 31 -0.27 -12.53 3.78
C SER A 31 0.54 -13.40 2.80
N THR A 32 1.79 -13.04 2.53
CA THR A 32 2.71 -13.74 1.63
C THR A 32 3.30 -14.99 2.29
N ILE A 33 2.84 -16.17 1.85
CA ILE A 33 3.41 -17.45 2.28
C ILE A 33 4.53 -17.84 1.31
N TYR A 34 5.77 -17.65 1.73
CA TYR A 34 6.98 -17.97 0.96
C TYR A 34 7.57 -19.33 1.32
N CYS A 35 8.31 -19.98 0.39
CA CYS A 35 8.86 -21.33 0.62
C CYS A 35 10.11 -21.35 1.51
N GLY A 36 10.90 -20.27 1.55
CA GLY A 36 12.14 -20.17 2.31
C GLY A 36 13.40 -20.71 1.62
N GLU A 37 13.28 -21.45 0.51
CA GLU A 37 14.40 -22.20 -0.10
C GLU A 37 14.71 -21.85 -1.56
N CYS A 38 13.80 -21.19 -2.30
CA CYS A 38 14.06 -20.81 -3.69
C CYS A 38 15.14 -19.71 -3.80
N HIS A 39 15.54 -19.42 -5.03
CA HIS A 39 16.55 -18.40 -5.32
C HIS A 39 16.24 -17.05 -4.66
N PHE A 40 15.00 -16.58 -4.77
CA PHE A 40 14.58 -15.29 -4.21
C PHE A 40 14.52 -15.30 -2.68
N CYS A 41 13.94 -16.35 -2.08
CA CYS A 41 13.85 -16.47 -0.62
C CYS A 41 15.23 -16.45 0.05
N ARG A 42 16.22 -17.18 -0.52
CA ARG A 42 17.60 -17.20 0.00
C ARG A 42 18.29 -15.85 -0.06
N ARG A 43 17.77 -14.91 -0.84
CA ARG A 43 18.26 -13.51 -0.95
C ARG A 43 17.43 -12.52 -0.16
N GLY A 44 16.46 -12.99 0.62
CA GLY A 44 15.55 -12.14 1.39
C GLY A 44 14.41 -11.52 0.57
N LEU A 45 14.29 -11.84 -0.72
CA LEU A 45 13.25 -11.31 -1.62
C LEU A 45 12.00 -12.20 -1.58
N ILE A 46 11.38 -12.30 -0.40
CA ILE A 46 10.27 -13.24 -0.14
C ILE A 46 9.02 -12.94 -0.97
N ASN A 47 8.77 -11.67 -1.28
CA ASN A 47 7.69 -11.22 -2.16
C ASN A 47 7.82 -11.73 -3.61
N LEU A 48 9.01 -12.14 -4.04
CA LEU A 48 9.32 -12.70 -5.35
C LEU A 48 9.50 -14.24 -5.30
N CYS A 49 9.04 -14.91 -4.24
CA CYS A 49 9.16 -16.35 -4.09
C CYS A 49 8.55 -17.10 -5.28
N ASP A 50 9.31 -18.07 -5.86
CA ASP A 50 8.86 -18.89 -7.00
C ASP A 50 7.66 -19.78 -6.66
N HIS A 51 7.44 -20.08 -5.36
CA HIS A 51 6.35 -20.90 -4.84
C HIS A 51 5.44 -20.11 -3.91
N ARG A 52 5.29 -18.82 -4.18
CA ARG A 52 4.47 -17.92 -3.36
C ARG A 52 3.01 -18.34 -3.36
N ARG A 53 2.41 -18.38 -2.16
CA ARG A 53 0.97 -18.38 -1.94
C ARG A 53 0.60 -17.13 -1.17
N VAL A 54 -0.65 -16.70 -1.26
CA VAL A 54 -1.14 -15.52 -0.56
C VAL A 54 -2.47 -15.86 0.10
N LEU A 55 -2.55 -15.62 1.41
CA LEU A 55 -3.79 -15.81 2.17
C LEU A 55 -4.91 -14.94 1.59
N GLY A 56 -6.09 -15.53 1.39
CA GLY A 56 -7.31 -14.80 1.05
C GLY A 56 -7.36 -14.08 -0.29
N VAL A 57 -6.40 -14.34 -1.19
CA VAL A 57 -6.38 -13.79 -2.55
C VAL A 57 -6.99 -14.77 -3.53
N SER A 58 -7.81 -14.30 -4.46
CA SER A 58 -8.55 -15.14 -5.42
C SER A 58 -7.74 -15.59 -6.64
N CYS A 59 -6.50 -15.13 -6.81
CA CYS A 59 -5.63 -15.52 -7.92
C CYS A 59 -5.27 -17.01 -7.84
N ASP A 60 -5.46 -17.75 -8.92
CA ASP A 60 -5.27 -19.21 -8.93
C ASP A 60 -3.84 -19.63 -8.55
N ASP A 61 -2.84 -18.89 -9.00
CA ASP A 61 -1.41 -19.17 -8.72
C ASP A 61 -1.05 -19.02 -7.23
N TYR A 62 -1.80 -18.23 -6.46
CA TYR A 62 -1.49 -17.90 -5.06
C TYR A 62 -2.51 -18.44 -4.06
N ARG A 63 -3.50 -19.17 -4.52
CA ARG A 63 -4.72 -19.52 -3.81
C ARG A 63 -4.48 -20.20 -2.47
N GLN A 64 -4.89 -19.55 -1.38
CA GLN A 64 -4.90 -20.05 -0.02
C GLN A 64 -6.10 -19.44 0.73
N HIS A 65 -6.75 -20.20 1.63
CA HIS A 65 -7.79 -19.65 2.49
C HIS A 65 -7.26 -18.51 3.34
N GLY A 66 -8.02 -17.43 3.44
CA GLY A 66 -7.69 -16.20 4.16
C GLY A 66 -8.41 -16.06 5.49
N ALA A 67 -8.55 -14.83 5.95
CA ALA A 67 -8.91 -14.47 7.31
C ALA A 67 -10.28 -13.75 7.45
N LEU A 68 -11.15 -13.75 6.44
CA LEU A 68 -12.55 -13.35 6.64
C LEU A 68 -13.32 -14.54 7.25
N ALA A 69 -12.96 -14.86 8.49
CA ALA A 69 -13.47 -15.97 9.29
C ALA A 69 -13.13 -15.72 10.76
N GLU A 70 -13.84 -16.36 11.68
CA GLU A 70 -13.56 -16.31 13.11
C GLU A 70 -12.16 -16.85 13.44
N TYR A 71 -11.69 -17.88 12.69
CA TYR A 71 -10.39 -18.49 12.85
C TYR A 71 -9.68 -18.70 11.52
N ALA A 72 -8.36 -18.50 11.50
CA ALA A 72 -7.51 -18.74 10.35
C ALA A 72 -6.24 -19.51 10.78
N ALA A 73 -5.85 -20.52 9.99
CA ALA A 73 -4.57 -21.22 10.19
C ALA A 73 -3.46 -20.47 9.46
N VAL A 74 -2.48 -19.98 10.21
CA VAL A 74 -1.39 -19.12 9.70
C VAL A 74 -0.04 -19.74 10.04
N PRO A 75 0.90 -19.89 9.07
CA PRO A 75 2.25 -20.35 9.36
C PRO A 75 3.00 -19.40 10.29
N GLN A 76 3.66 -19.94 11.34
CA GLN A 76 4.38 -19.14 12.35
C GLN A 76 5.39 -18.13 11.73
N ARG A 77 6.03 -18.47 10.60
CA ARG A 77 7.08 -17.65 9.98
C ARG A 77 6.61 -16.34 9.36
N ILE A 78 5.30 -16.15 9.22
CA ILE A 78 4.71 -14.92 8.69
C ILE A 78 3.96 -14.12 9.76
N LEU A 79 3.99 -14.57 11.03
CA LEU A 79 3.37 -13.85 12.15
C LEU A 79 4.29 -12.76 12.70
N PHE A 80 3.66 -11.72 13.23
CA PHE A 80 4.29 -10.58 13.91
C PHE A 80 3.52 -10.25 15.18
N HIS A 81 4.22 -10.07 16.31
CA HIS A 81 3.61 -9.55 17.54
C HIS A 81 3.13 -8.13 17.35
N LEU A 82 1.97 -7.80 17.92
CA LEU A 82 1.49 -6.43 17.96
C LEU A 82 2.21 -5.65 19.05
N PRO A 83 2.67 -4.42 18.76
CA PRO A 83 3.15 -3.51 19.79
C PRO A 83 2.05 -3.22 20.83
N GLU A 84 2.47 -2.94 22.07
CA GLU A 84 1.57 -2.49 23.10
C GLU A 84 0.82 -1.21 22.66
N GLY A 85 -0.48 -1.13 22.94
CA GLY A 85 -1.32 0.02 22.59
C GLY A 85 -1.86 0.05 21.16
N VAL A 86 -1.37 -0.79 20.24
CA VAL A 86 -1.94 -0.89 18.89
C VAL A 86 -3.23 -1.71 18.93
N ALA A 87 -4.34 -1.13 18.49
CA ALA A 87 -5.63 -1.83 18.38
C ALA A 87 -5.62 -2.86 17.24
N PHE A 88 -6.47 -3.90 17.34
CA PHE A 88 -6.57 -4.90 16.27
C PHE A 88 -6.97 -4.30 14.93
N ALA A 89 -7.94 -3.39 14.90
CA ALA A 89 -8.33 -2.69 13.68
C ALA A 89 -7.16 -1.94 13.03
N GLN A 90 -6.32 -1.27 13.83
CA GLN A 90 -5.10 -0.60 13.34
C GLN A 90 -4.07 -1.62 12.82
N ALA A 91 -3.90 -2.73 13.54
CA ALA A 91 -2.96 -3.76 13.16
C ALA A 91 -3.37 -4.51 11.87
N ALA A 92 -4.67 -4.65 11.59
CA ALA A 92 -5.16 -5.18 10.32
C ALA A 92 -4.75 -4.27 9.14
N MET A 93 -4.52 -2.98 9.38
CA MET A 93 -4.05 -2.03 8.37
C MET A 93 -2.54 -2.11 8.08
N VAL A 94 -1.78 -2.95 8.79
CA VAL A 94 -0.32 -3.05 8.57
C VAL A 94 0.02 -3.55 7.16
N GLU A 95 -0.82 -4.42 6.57
CA GLU A 95 -0.60 -4.93 5.23
C GLU A 95 -0.58 -3.79 4.20
N PRO A 96 -1.64 -2.98 4.03
CA PRO A 96 -1.61 -1.88 3.07
C PRO A 96 -0.55 -0.81 3.41
N VAL A 97 -0.20 -0.61 4.69
CA VAL A 97 0.94 0.25 5.07
C VAL A 97 2.23 -0.34 4.53
N SER A 98 2.43 -1.66 4.62
CA SER A 98 3.63 -2.33 4.12
C SER A 98 3.78 -2.23 2.60
N ILE A 99 2.67 -2.27 1.85
CA ILE A 99 2.66 -2.00 0.40
C ILE A 99 3.18 -0.59 0.10
N ALA A 100 2.72 0.42 0.86
CA ALA A 100 3.17 1.80 0.67
C ALA A 100 4.65 1.98 1.03
N PHE A 101 5.12 1.35 2.11
CA PHE A 101 6.53 1.35 2.52
C PHE A 101 7.41 0.67 1.47
N HIS A 102 7.00 -0.50 0.98
CA HIS A 102 7.74 -1.19 -0.07
C HIS A 102 7.82 -0.34 -1.33
N ALA A 103 6.70 0.26 -1.77
CA ALA A 103 6.68 1.16 -2.91
C ALA A 103 7.62 2.35 -2.73
N ALA A 104 7.59 3.02 -1.58
CA ALA A 104 8.51 4.12 -1.27
C ALA A 104 9.98 3.67 -1.31
N GLY A 105 10.28 2.51 -0.76
CA GLY A 105 11.63 1.93 -0.77
C GLY A 105 12.15 1.54 -2.15
N ARG A 106 11.31 1.51 -3.19
CA ARG A 106 11.75 1.24 -4.58
C ARG A 106 12.44 2.43 -5.23
N ALA A 107 12.10 3.66 -4.84
CA ALA A 107 12.71 4.87 -5.38
C ALA A 107 13.87 5.35 -4.49
N PRO A 108 14.92 5.99 -5.07
CA PRO A 108 16.00 6.58 -4.30
C PRO A 108 15.56 7.91 -3.68
N ILE A 109 14.83 7.86 -2.56
CA ILE A 109 14.36 9.04 -1.85
C ILE A 109 15.50 9.75 -1.17
N THR A 110 15.60 11.07 -1.37
CA THR A 110 16.54 11.96 -0.69
C THR A 110 15.76 13.02 0.10
N LEU A 111 16.35 13.52 1.19
CA LEU A 111 15.74 14.62 1.96
C LEU A 111 15.40 15.81 1.06
N ASN A 112 14.19 16.34 1.25
CA ASN A 112 13.65 17.49 0.52
C ASN A 112 13.30 17.23 -0.95
N ASP A 113 13.30 15.98 -1.42
CA ASP A 113 12.83 15.63 -2.76
C ASP A 113 11.34 16.01 -2.95
N ALA A 114 10.97 16.28 -4.20
CA ALA A 114 9.59 16.49 -4.62
C ALA A 114 9.00 15.20 -5.17
N ALA A 115 7.81 14.84 -4.70
CA ALA A 115 7.10 13.63 -5.11
C ALA A 115 5.68 13.94 -5.61
N VAL A 116 5.23 13.19 -6.62
CA VAL A 116 3.84 13.20 -7.09
C VAL A 116 3.22 11.82 -6.88
N VAL A 117 2.05 11.78 -6.26
CA VAL A 117 1.27 10.54 -6.05
C VAL A 117 0.00 10.63 -6.88
N VAL A 118 -0.10 9.80 -7.93
CA VAL A 118 -1.24 9.76 -8.84
C VAL A 118 -2.16 8.61 -8.45
N GLY A 119 -3.33 8.95 -7.92
CA GLY A 119 -4.28 8.08 -7.25
C GLY A 119 -4.23 8.25 -5.73
N ALA A 120 -5.19 8.98 -5.15
CA ALA A 120 -5.32 9.21 -3.70
C ALA A 120 -6.33 8.24 -3.05
N GLY A 121 -6.36 6.99 -3.50
CA GLY A 121 -7.01 5.89 -2.79
C GLY A 121 -6.22 5.49 -1.53
N MET A 122 -6.63 4.44 -0.84
CA MET A 122 -6.00 3.97 0.40
C MET A 122 -4.46 3.85 0.27
N ILE A 123 -3.97 3.14 -0.73
CA ILE A 123 -2.52 2.97 -0.93
C ILE A 123 -1.83 4.30 -1.26
N GLY A 124 -2.43 5.15 -2.10
CA GLY A 124 -1.86 6.47 -2.41
C GLY A 124 -1.76 7.38 -1.19
N LEU A 125 -2.77 7.39 -0.33
CA LEU A 125 -2.76 8.16 0.92
C LEU A 125 -1.74 7.62 1.93
N LEU A 126 -1.52 6.31 1.97
CA LEU A 126 -0.44 5.71 2.76
C LEU A 126 0.94 6.05 2.19
N ILE A 127 1.09 6.09 0.85
CA ILE A 127 2.33 6.56 0.21
C ILE A 127 2.61 8.03 0.55
N VAL A 128 1.60 8.91 0.53
CA VAL A 128 1.75 10.32 0.95
C VAL A 128 2.33 10.42 2.36
N GLN A 129 1.78 9.68 3.31
CA GLN A 129 2.28 9.65 4.68
C GLN A 129 3.69 9.08 4.78
N THR A 130 3.96 7.99 4.06
CA THR A 130 5.30 7.35 4.02
C THR A 130 6.36 8.30 3.47
N LEU A 131 6.07 9.00 2.38
CA LEU A 131 6.96 9.99 1.78
C LEU A 131 7.24 11.16 2.71
N ARG A 132 6.21 11.63 3.44
CA ARG A 132 6.38 12.67 4.45
C ARG A 132 7.30 12.19 5.58
N ALA A 133 7.09 10.97 6.08
CA ALA A 133 7.94 10.36 7.09
C ALA A 133 9.38 10.11 6.60
N ALA A 134 9.55 9.83 5.32
CA ALA A 134 10.86 9.66 4.68
C ALA A 134 11.62 10.98 4.41
N GLY A 135 10.98 12.13 4.63
CA GLY A 135 11.62 13.43 4.51
C GLY A 135 11.46 14.12 3.16
N CYS A 136 10.50 13.72 2.33
CA CYS A 136 10.15 14.47 1.12
C CYS A 136 9.72 15.89 1.49
N GLY A 137 10.31 16.88 0.83
CA GLY A 137 10.04 18.30 1.09
C GLY A 137 8.75 18.78 0.46
N ARG A 138 8.34 18.18 -0.64
CA ARG A 138 7.12 18.53 -1.37
C ARG A 138 6.40 17.30 -1.89
N ILE A 139 5.11 17.17 -1.55
CA ILE A 139 4.27 16.03 -1.96
C ILE A 139 3.02 16.58 -2.62
N VAL A 140 2.78 16.18 -3.87
CA VAL A 140 1.59 16.52 -4.64
C VAL A 140 0.74 15.27 -4.81
N ALA A 141 -0.49 15.28 -4.28
CA ALA A 141 -1.47 14.22 -4.49
C ALA A 141 -2.39 14.55 -5.66
N VAL A 142 -2.76 13.56 -6.46
CA VAL A 142 -3.62 13.73 -7.63
C VAL A 142 -4.72 12.67 -7.63
N ASP A 143 -5.97 13.09 -7.76
CA ASP A 143 -7.14 12.20 -7.88
C ASP A 143 -8.28 12.93 -8.62
N LEU A 144 -9.39 12.24 -8.86
CA LEU A 144 -10.65 12.80 -9.35
C LEU A 144 -11.60 13.16 -8.20
N ASP A 145 -11.47 12.50 -7.06
CA ASP A 145 -12.36 12.64 -5.91
C ASP A 145 -11.87 13.74 -4.96
N PRO A 146 -12.66 14.83 -4.78
CA PRO A 146 -12.28 15.94 -3.89
C PRO A 146 -12.15 15.51 -2.42
N SER A 147 -12.93 14.55 -1.95
CA SER A 147 -12.86 14.09 -0.54
C SER A 147 -11.54 13.39 -0.25
N ARG A 148 -11.03 12.61 -1.19
CA ARG A 148 -9.71 11.97 -1.10
C ARG A 148 -8.57 12.99 -1.14
N LEU A 149 -8.72 14.03 -1.94
CA LEU A 149 -7.75 15.13 -2.03
C LEU A 149 -7.71 15.95 -0.74
N ASP A 150 -8.86 16.19 -0.11
CA ASP A 150 -8.91 16.85 1.20
C ASP A 150 -8.24 16.00 2.28
N LEU A 151 -8.46 14.70 2.26
CA LEU A 151 -7.77 13.77 3.15
C LEU A 151 -6.26 13.70 2.87
N ALA A 152 -5.84 13.75 1.60
CA ALA A 152 -4.43 13.81 1.24
C ALA A 152 -3.71 15.02 1.86
N ARG A 153 -4.35 16.20 1.87
CA ARG A 153 -3.81 17.41 2.54
C ARG A 153 -3.66 17.20 4.04
N GLN A 154 -4.68 16.63 4.69
CA GLN A 154 -4.64 16.32 6.13
C GLN A 154 -3.53 15.32 6.48
N LEU A 155 -3.23 14.39 5.58
CA LEU A 155 -2.23 13.34 5.75
C LEU A 155 -0.83 13.73 5.25
N GLY A 156 -0.62 14.98 4.84
CA GLY A 156 0.72 15.50 4.58
C GLY A 156 1.05 15.86 3.13
N ALA A 157 0.09 15.87 2.20
CA ALA A 157 0.31 16.44 0.87
C ALA A 157 0.34 17.98 0.95
N ASP A 158 1.34 18.60 0.31
CA ASP A 158 1.47 20.06 0.22
C ASP A 158 0.50 20.66 -0.80
N ALA A 159 0.18 19.87 -1.83
CA ALA A 159 -0.82 20.20 -2.83
C ALA A 159 -1.65 18.96 -3.19
N ALA A 160 -2.92 19.18 -3.51
CA ALA A 160 -3.82 18.12 -3.93
C ALA A 160 -4.67 18.64 -5.10
N LEU A 161 -4.53 17.97 -6.25
CA LEU A 161 -4.97 18.48 -7.55
C LEU A 161 -5.98 17.51 -8.19
N ARG A 162 -7.07 18.05 -8.71
CA ARG A 162 -8.00 17.28 -9.53
C ARG A 162 -7.50 17.23 -10.97
N SER A 163 -7.24 16.01 -11.48
CA SER A 163 -6.70 15.83 -12.83
C SER A 163 -7.68 16.14 -13.97
N ASP A 164 -8.98 16.23 -13.67
CA ASP A 164 -10.02 16.65 -14.61
C ASP A 164 -10.27 18.17 -14.66
N GLN A 165 -9.66 18.92 -13.74
CA GLN A 165 -9.86 20.37 -13.61
C GLN A 165 -8.56 21.19 -13.65
N ASN A 166 -7.43 20.55 -13.36
CA ASN A 166 -6.12 21.19 -13.28
C ASN A 166 -5.19 20.70 -14.39
N ASP A 167 -4.34 21.58 -14.90
CA ASP A 167 -3.11 21.16 -15.59
C ASP A 167 -2.09 20.74 -14.54
N VAL A 168 -2.18 19.47 -14.10
CA VAL A 168 -1.34 18.92 -13.04
C VAL A 168 0.16 19.06 -13.37
N VAL A 169 0.54 18.90 -14.64
CA VAL A 169 1.96 19.01 -15.03
C VAL A 169 2.44 20.45 -14.86
N ALA A 170 1.66 21.44 -15.29
CA ALA A 170 2.01 22.85 -15.11
C ALA A 170 2.10 23.23 -13.62
N GLU A 171 1.18 22.73 -12.79
CA GLU A 171 1.21 22.96 -11.33
C GLU A 171 2.44 22.32 -10.67
N VAL A 172 2.77 21.09 -11.03
CA VAL A 172 3.99 20.42 -10.53
C VAL A 172 5.25 21.19 -10.94
N LEU A 173 5.33 21.67 -12.19
CA LEU A 173 6.42 22.50 -12.66
C LEU A 173 6.54 23.80 -11.87
N ALA A 174 5.42 24.49 -11.62
CA ALA A 174 5.38 25.71 -10.82
C ALA A 174 5.88 25.47 -9.38
N LEU A 175 5.49 24.33 -8.78
CA LEU A 175 5.89 23.93 -7.43
C LEU A 175 7.34 23.46 -7.32
N THR A 176 8.00 23.15 -8.43
CA THR A 176 9.35 22.54 -8.48
C THR A 176 10.35 23.38 -9.28
N GLU A 177 10.19 24.70 -9.30
CA GLU A 177 11.09 25.63 -10.01
C GLU A 177 11.29 25.27 -11.49
N GLN A 178 10.20 24.87 -12.17
CA GLN A 178 10.15 24.44 -13.57
C GLN A 178 10.97 23.18 -13.90
N ARG A 179 11.40 22.40 -12.89
CA ARG A 179 12.18 21.17 -13.11
C ARG A 179 11.32 19.93 -13.28
N GLY A 180 10.19 19.83 -12.59
CA GLY A 180 9.41 18.61 -12.38
C GLY A 180 9.80 17.88 -11.08
N ALA A 181 9.02 16.89 -10.69
CA ALA A 181 9.23 16.12 -9.47
C ALA A 181 10.41 15.15 -9.59
N ASP A 182 11.10 14.90 -8.49
CA ASP A 182 12.18 13.91 -8.39
C ASP A 182 11.66 12.50 -8.58
N MET A 183 10.48 12.22 -8.05
CA MET A 183 9.81 10.93 -8.17
C MET A 183 8.30 11.07 -8.36
N ALA A 184 7.71 10.02 -8.95
CA ALA A 184 6.26 9.87 -9.05
C ALA A 184 5.86 8.44 -8.65
N PHE A 185 4.68 8.30 -8.04
CA PHE A 185 4.07 7.03 -7.69
C PHE A 185 2.75 6.92 -8.46
N GLU A 186 2.66 5.95 -9.35
CA GLU A 186 1.44 5.66 -10.10
C GLU A 186 0.69 4.54 -9.38
N VAL A 187 -0.51 4.87 -8.84
CA VAL A 187 -1.23 4.02 -7.89
C VAL A 187 -2.63 3.61 -8.39
N VAL A 188 -2.85 3.71 -9.70
CA VAL A 188 -4.11 3.35 -10.36
C VAL A 188 -3.92 2.19 -11.33
N GLY A 189 -2.93 2.28 -12.22
CA GLY A 189 -2.62 1.24 -13.20
C GLY A 189 -3.39 1.37 -14.50
N ILE A 190 -3.51 2.57 -15.05
CA ILE A 190 -4.12 2.83 -16.37
C ILE A 190 -3.26 3.82 -17.19
N THR A 191 -3.38 3.80 -18.52
CA THR A 191 -2.58 4.66 -19.41
C THR A 191 -2.65 6.15 -19.06
N PRO A 192 -3.81 6.78 -18.79
CA PRO A 192 -3.85 8.22 -18.52
C PRO A 192 -3.09 8.63 -17.26
N THR A 193 -3.14 7.81 -16.19
CA THR A 193 -2.44 8.10 -14.93
C THR A 193 -0.93 7.84 -15.05
N LEU A 194 -0.55 6.83 -15.82
CA LEU A 194 0.84 6.54 -16.15
C LEU A 194 1.48 7.68 -16.96
N ASP A 195 0.78 8.21 -17.96
CA ASP A 195 1.22 9.35 -18.77
C ASP A 195 1.37 10.60 -17.91
N LEU A 196 0.39 10.89 -17.05
CA LEU A 196 0.42 12.02 -16.15
C LEU A 196 1.61 11.95 -15.20
N ALA A 197 1.82 10.81 -14.54
CA ALA A 197 2.94 10.57 -13.65
C ALA A 197 4.29 10.75 -14.38
N THR A 198 4.41 10.18 -15.60
CA THR A 198 5.62 10.29 -16.44
C THR A 198 5.93 11.73 -16.80
N ARG A 199 4.93 12.52 -17.20
CA ARG A 199 5.11 13.94 -17.60
C ARG A 199 5.49 14.82 -16.42
N SER A 200 5.03 14.50 -15.22
CA SER A 200 5.28 15.26 -13.99
C SER A 200 6.72 15.16 -13.48
N LEU A 201 7.49 14.18 -13.94
CA LEU A 201 8.87 13.95 -13.51
C LEU A 201 9.85 14.98 -14.10
N ARG A 202 10.93 15.26 -13.41
CA ARG A 202 12.13 15.90 -13.96
C ARG A 202 12.92 14.94 -14.84
N LYS A 203 13.92 15.45 -15.59
CA LYS A 203 14.92 14.61 -16.26
C LYS A 203 15.70 13.82 -15.20
N GLY A 204 15.95 12.54 -15.48
CA GLY A 204 16.58 11.62 -14.54
C GLY A 204 15.70 11.24 -13.34
N GLY A 205 14.40 11.57 -13.37
CA GLY A 205 13.46 11.23 -12.30
C GLY A 205 13.04 9.76 -12.32
N SER A 206 12.41 9.34 -11.23
CA SER A 206 12.00 7.96 -10.98
C SER A 206 10.48 7.80 -10.92
N LEU A 207 9.94 6.77 -11.57
CA LEU A 207 8.52 6.39 -11.50
C LEU A 207 8.39 5.04 -10.82
N VAL A 208 7.59 4.97 -9.77
CA VAL A 208 7.22 3.71 -9.11
C VAL A 208 5.81 3.30 -9.56
N LEU A 209 5.70 2.11 -10.14
CA LEU A 209 4.46 1.50 -10.61
C LEU A 209 3.89 0.62 -9.49
N VAL A 210 2.78 1.02 -8.92
CA VAL A 210 2.07 0.34 -7.82
C VAL A 210 0.69 -0.14 -8.29
N GLY A 211 -0.01 0.71 -9.05
CA GLY A 211 -1.32 0.40 -9.61
C GLY A 211 -1.24 -0.70 -10.68
N ASN A 212 -2.23 -1.59 -10.71
CA ASN A 212 -2.29 -2.69 -11.67
C ASN A 212 -3.74 -2.99 -12.14
N LEU A 213 -4.58 -1.95 -12.22
CA LEU A 213 -5.99 -2.12 -12.59
C LEU A 213 -6.15 -2.67 -14.01
N ALA A 214 -5.34 -2.21 -14.95
CA ALA A 214 -5.31 -2.73 -16.31
C ALA A 214 -4.15 -3.73 -16.49
N PRO A 215 -4.39 -4.89 -17.15
CA PRO A 215 -3.34 -5.88 -17.39
C PRO A 215 -2.27 -5.38 -18.37
N LYS A 216 -2.57 -4.33 -19.13
CA LYS A 216 -1.68 -3.74 -20.13
C LYS A 216 -1.96 -2.24 -20.23
N THR A 217 -0.90 -1.43 -20.28
CA THR A 217 -0.94 0.01 -20.49
C THR A 217 0.06 0.44 -21.54
N ASP A 218 -0.23 1.53 -22.25
CA ASP A 218 0.75 2.22 -23.09
C ASP A 218 1.56 3.20 -22.23
N PHE A 219 2.78 3.52 -22.66
CA PHE A 219 3.62 4.51 -21.99
C PHE A 219 4.43 5.35 -22.98
N LEU A 220 4.87 6.52 -22.55
CA LEU A 220 5.59 7.50 -23.35
C LEU A 220 7.05 7.10 -23.55
N LEU A 221 7.34 6.04 -24.36
CA LEU A 221 8.68 5.50 -24.57
C LEU A 221 9.71 6.57 -24.88
N GLN A 222 9.41 7.50 -25.81
CA GLN A 222 10.32 8.56 -26.21
C GLN A 222 10.67 9.48 -25.01
N ALA A 223 9.70 9.82 -24.17
CA ALA A 223 9.94 10.61 -22.96
C ALA A 223 10.83 9.88 -21.96
N VAL A 224 10.63 8.58 -21.78
CA VAL A 224 11.47 7.75 -20.90
C VAL A 224 12.93 7.77 -21.36
N VAL A 225 13.16 7.53 -22.66
CA VAL A 225 14.51 7.48 -23.23
C VAL A 225 15.19 8.85 -23.23
N THR A 226 14.51 9.87 -23.76
CA THR A 226 15.13 11.21 -23.96
C THR A 226 15.33 11.98 -22.66
N ARG A 227 14.56 11.64 -21.62
CA ARG A 227 14.67 12.25 -20.29
C ARG A 227 15.40 11.36 -19.29
N GLN A 228 15.87 10.18 -19.72
CA GLN A 228 16.60 9.20 -18.89
C GLN A 228 15.83 8.85 -17.59
N LEU A 229 14.54 8.53 -17.72
CA LEU A 229 13.69 8.16 -16.59
C LEU A 229 13.93 6.71 -16.17
N THR A 230 13.77 6.43 -14.88
CA THR A 230 13.84 5.06 -14.34
C THR A 230 12.44 4.63 -13.87
N PHE A 231 12.00 3.44 -14.29
CA PHE A 231 10.72 2.87 -13.88
C PHE A 231 10.97 1.66 -12.97
N TYR A 232 10.33 1.66 -11.81
CA TYR A 232 10.40 0.60 -10.81
C TYR A 232 9.04 -0.06 -10.65
N GLY A 233 8.94 -1.37 -10.80
CA GLY A 233 7.79 -2.13 -10.33
C GLY A 233 7.81 -2.30 -8.81
N SER A 234 6.65 -2.24 -8.18
CA SER A 234 6.46 -2.56 -6.77
C SER A 234 5.51 -3.75 -6.64
N CYS A 235 5.91 -4.78 -5.90
CA CYS A 235 5.12 -5.99 -5.74
C CYS A 235 5.04 -6.39 -4.26
N ALA A 236 3.84 -6.34 -3.68
CA ALA A 236 3.57 -6.71 -2.30
C ALA A 236 4.50 -6.00 -1.30
N SER A 237 4.91 -6.69 -0.25
CA SER A 237 5.85 -6.22 0.78
C SER A 237 6.96 -7.24 0.99
N CYS A 238 8.10 -6.83 1.55
CA CYS A 238 9.28 -7.67 1.71
C CYS A 238 10.03 -7.38 3.02
N GLY A 239 9.37 -7.66 4.15
CA GLY A 239 9.97 -7.50 5.48
C GLY A 239 9.72 -6.16 6.15
N GLU A 240 8.84 -5.31 5.62
CA GLU A 240 8.53 -3.98 6.16
C GLU A 240 7.61 -4.00 7.41
N TYR A 241 6.94 -5.12 7.72
CA TYR A 241 5.94 -5.22 8.79
C TYR A 241 6.41 -4.68 10.15
N PRO A 242 7.60 -5.03 10.67
CA PRO A 242 8.05 -4.49 11.97
C PRO A 242 8.15 -2.96 11.97
N ALA A 243 8.68 -2.37 10.90
CA ALA A 243 8.79 -0.91 10.77
C ALA A 243 7.40 -0.26 10.63
N CYS A 244 6.48 -0.89 9.89
CA CYS A 244 5.11 -0.41 9.72
C CYS A 244 4.34 -0.42 11.04
N LEU A 245 4.46 -1.49 11.84
CA LEU A 245 3.84 -1.60 13.17
C LEU A 245 4.39 -0.53 14.13
N ASP A 246 5.71 -0.29 14.13
CA ASP A 246 6.32 0.81 14.90
C ASP A 246 5.77 2.18 14.48
N MET A 247 5.68 2.44 13.18
CA MET A 247 5.18 3.70 12.65
C MET A 247 3.69 3.94 12.98
N ILE A 248 2.88 2.88 12.99
CA ILE A 248 1.48 2.93 13.45
C ILE A 248 1.44 3.19 14.96
N ALA A 249 2.21 2.43 15.76
CA ALA A 249 2.23 2.52 17.20
C ALA A 249 2.56 3.95 17.74
N ARG A 250 3.52 4.62 17.10
CA ARG A 250 3.91 6.00 17.46
C ARG A 250 3.13 7.10 16.73
N GLY A 251 2.08 6.73 15.97
CA GLY A 251 1.21 7.68 15.26
C GLY A 251 1.88 8.40 14.08
N ALA A 252 3.00 7.92 13.59
CA ALA A 252 3.67 8.49 12.41
C ALA A 252 2.95 8.15 11.12
N ILE A 253 2.21 7.05 11.09
CA ILE A 253 1.24 6.69 10.05
C ILE A 253 -0.15 6.62 10.70
N ASN A 254 -1.04 7.50 10.27
CA ASN A 254 -2.42 7.56 10.74
C ASN A 254 -3.31 6.64 9.86
N VAL A 255 -3.53 5.43 10.34
CA VAL A 255 -4.41 4.45 9.66
C VAL A 255 -5.89 4.69 10.01
N ASP A 256 -6.18 5.30 11.15
CA ASP A 256 -7.56 5.56 11.61
C ASP A 256 -8.31 6.48 10.63
N ALA A 257 -7.60 7.45 10.06
CA ALA A 257 -8.17 8.36 9.05
C ALA A 257 -8.64 7.65 7.76
N LEU A 258 -8.21 6.42 7.52
CA LEU A 258 -8.55 5.62 6.34
C LEU A 258 -9.65 4.60 6.60
N MET A 259 -9.95 4.31 7.87
CA MET A 259 -11.01 3.38 8.27
C MET A 259 -12.36 4.09 8.28
N SER A 260 -13.25 3.71 7.35
CA SER A 260 -14.60 4.29 7.26
C SER A 260 -15.57 3.68 8.25
N ALA A 261 -15.37 2.42 8.63
CA ALA A 261 -16.20 1.71 9.60
C ALA A 261 -15.48 0.48 10.18
N VAL A 262 -15.93 0.09 11.38
CA VAL A 262 -15.71 -1.24 11.96
C VAL A 262 -17.09 -1.87 12.11
N ALA A 263 -17.27 -3.12 11.67
CA ALA A 263 -18.57 -3.76 11.59
C ALA A 263 -18.47 -5.28 11.90
N PRO A 264 -19.57 -5.93 12.30
CA PRO A 264 -19.59 -7.37 12.50
C PRO A 264 -19.23 -8.16 11.23
N LEU A 265 -18.53 -9.28 11.39
CA LEU A 265 -18.12 -10.16 10.28
C LEU A 265 -19.35 -10.67 9.49
N GLU A 266 -20.46 -10.91 10.16
CA GLU A 266 -21.72 -11.36 9.55
C GLU A 266 -22.29 -10.37 8.53
N ASP A 267 -21.99 -9.08 8.67
CA ASP A 267 -22.40 -8.01 7.74
C ASP A 267 -21.49 -7.91 6.51
N GLY A 268 -20.46 -8.74 6.41
CA GLY A 268 -19.42 -8.66 5.40
C GLY A 268 -19.95 -8.57 3.97
N ALA A 269 -20.94 -9.39 3.61
CA ALA A 269 -21.54 -9.37 2.27
C ALA A 269 -22.12 -7.99 1.91
N THR A 270 -22.83 -7.36 2.86
CA THR A 270 -23.39 -6.02 2.70
C THR A 270 -22.32 -4.96 2.50
N TRP A 271 -21.23 -5.02 3.28
CA TRP A 271 -20.12 -4.09 3.15
C TRP A 271 -19.34 -4.26 1.84
N PHE A 272 -19.17 -5.49 1.35
CA PHE A 272 -18.60 -5.75 0.02
C PHE A 272 -19.45 -5.12 -1.08
N GLU A 273 -20.78 -5.24 -1.01
CA GLU A 273 -21.67 -4.64 -2.00
C GLU A 273 -21.58 -3.09 -2.00
N ARG A 274 -21.57 -2.46 -0.81
CA ARG A 274 -21.42 -1.00 -0.66
C ARG A 274 -20.09 -0.49 -1.23
N LEU A 275 -18.99 -1.17 -0.93
CA LEU A 275 -17.66 -0.85 -1.46
C LEU A 275 -17.58 -1.06 -2.98
N TYR A 276 -18.17 -2.15 -3.49
CA TYR A 276 -18.23 -2.44 -4.92
C TYR A 276 -19.01 -1.37 -5.68
N ASN A 277 -20.11 -0.89 -5.10
CA ASN A 277 -20.92 0.20 -5.65
C ASN A 277 -20.29 1.59 -5.45
N LYS A 278 -19.07 1.66 -4.90
CA LYS A 278 -18.33 2.90 -4.65
C LYS A 278 -19.14 3.92 -3.86
N GLU A 279 -19.81 3.47 -2.80
CA GLU A 279 -20.57 4.36 -1.93
C GLU A 279 -19.68 5.53 -1.44
N PRO A 280 -20.13 6.78 -1.57
CA PRO A 280 -19.33 7.94 -1.18
C PRO A 280 -18.90 7.88 0.28
N GLY A 281 -17.64 8.25 0.56
CA GLY A 281 -17.06 8.27 1.90
C GLY A 281 -16.58 6.91 2.41
N LEU A 282 -16.75 5.83 1.65
CA LEU A 282 -16.17 4.52 2.01
C LEU A 282 -14.79 4.33 1.38
N MET A 283 -13.81 3.96 2.23
CA MET A 283 -12.47 3.63 1.79
C MET A 283 -12.03 2.26 2.30
N LYS A 284 -12.10 2.04 3.60
CA LYS A 284 -11.75 0.76 4.26
C LYS A 284 -12.77 0.43 5.34
N VAL A 285 -13.16 -0.83 5.39
CA VAL A 285 -14.02 -1.37 6.46
C VAL A 285 -13.28 -2.52 7.13
N ILE A 286 -13.22 -2.51 8.44
CA ILE A 286 -12.71 -3.61 9.26
C ILE A 286 -13.91 -4.45 9.70
N LEU A 287 -13.81 -5.76 9.53
CA LEU A 287 -14.84 -6.70 9.98
C LEU A 287 -14.32 -7.45 11.21
N GLU A 288 -15.13 -7.50 12.27
CA GLU A 288 -14.80 -8.19 13.51
C GLU A 288 -15.76 -9.38 13.70
N PRO A 289 -15.27 -10.56 14.14
CA PRO A 289 -16.07 -11.72 14.46
C PRO A 289 -17.09 -11.49 15.57
#